data_bb55168b7b2c3fe4eccacebe153e08c4
#
_entry.id   bb55168b7b2c3fe4eccacebe153e08c4
#
_cell.length_a   1.000
_cell.length_b   1.000
_cell.length_c   1.000
_cell.angle_alpha   90.00
_cell.angle_beta   90.00
_cell.angle_gamma   90.00
#
_symmetry.space_group_name_H-M   'P 1'
#
loop_
_entity.id
_entity.type
_entity.pdbx_description
1 polymer ?
#
loop_
_entity_poly.entity_id
_entity_poly.type
_entity_poly.pdbx_seq_one_letter_code
_entity_poly.pdbx_strand_id
1 'polypeptide(L)'
;GYVGLGEIFADVQQDQAQLQQLGGLQDIANASLAASLTAEADGIRTRGVVVGADQLEDAAAFTPTLADHAPADSVAYIGFADLQNNIASVVDDLRSSGDEEAEDAISQVDQLSAQLESVLGISVSDLAALTNGEHAVVVAPDSSNSAQVGAALLLRVEDGAQAQMTLDALRAGLPAALGTLGQTNIPEWQQVQLANGVSGWELAVDDDLSIVYGVDGDLAIVGTSAELVRGVQAPASPLSQSQRYLDGTSEVPSEVTGIAWIDVAEAVQLGNANDLFEGDQSALDNLRPLESLSAWSAGGDTPTFEAFLRVP
;
A
#
# COMPACT_ATOMS: atom_id res chain seq x y z
N GLY A 1 10.12 23.30 15.27
CA GLY A 1 11.56 23.07 15.22
C GLY A 1 11.98 22.57 13.86
N TYR A 2 13.23 22.81 13.50
CA TYR A 2 13.83 22.25 12.28
C TYR A 2 14.76 21.12 12.72
N VAL A 3 14.63 19.96 12.10
CA VAL A 3 15.52 18.82 12.30
C VAL A 3 15.93 18.35 10.92
N GLY A 4 17.23 18.21 10.67
CA GLY A 4 17.71 17.59 9.44
C GLY A 4 17.33 16.10 9.44
N LEU A 5 16.73 15.61 8.37
CA LEU A 5 16.40 14.19 8.25
C LEU A 5 17.64 13.32 8.44
N GLY A 6 18.81 13.78 7.98
CA GLY A 6 20.09 13.13 8.24
C GLY A 6 20.45 12.98 9.73
N GLU A 7 19.98 13.89 10.62
CA GLU A 7 20.19 13.76 12.07
C GLU A 7 19.25 12.72 12.69
N ILE A 8 18.00 12.63 12.19
CA ILE A 8 17.06 11.56 12.61
C ILE A 8 17.58 10.19 12.17
N PHE A 9 18.09 10.09 10.95
CA PHE A 9 18.67 8.85 10.44
C PHE A 9 20.01 8.52 11.11
N ALA A 10 20.78 9.49 11.60
CA ALA A 10 22.02 9.23 12.33
C ALA A 10 21.80 8.52 13.67
N ASP A 11 20.71 8.78 14.36
CA ASP A 11 20.35 8.07 15.60
C ASP A 11 19.80 6.65 15.34
N VAL A 12 19.23 6.40 14.16
CA VAL A 12 18.79 5.06 13.70
C VAL A 12 19.97 4.24 13.15
N GLN A 13 21.17 4.82 13.05
CA GLN A 13 22.36 4.26 12.41
C GLN A 13 22.97 3.02 13.06
N GLN A 14 22.45 2.48 14.14
CA GLN A 14 22.95 1.19 14.66
C GLN A 14 22.53 -0.04 13.82
N ASP A 15 21.55 0.12 12.91
CA ASP A 15 21.12 -0.93 11.96
C ASP A 15 21.41 -0.57 10.48
N GLN A 16 22.40 0.27 10.24
CA GLN A 16 22.71 0.91 8.94
C GLN A 16 23.05 -0.03 7.77
N ALA A 17 23.47 -1.25 8.02
CA ALA A 17 23.88 -2.14 6.93
C ALA A 17 22.70 -2.52 5.99
N GLN A 18 21.45 -2.40 6.46
CA GLN A 18 20.27 -2.67 5.63
C GLN A 18 19.70 -1.42 4.94
N LEU A 19 19.90 -0.23 5.53
CA LEU A 19 19.39 1.02 4.96
C LEU A 19 20.31 1.59 3.88
N GLN A 20 21.61 1.31 3.93
CA GLN A 20 22.57 1.70 2.88
C GLN A 20 22.37 0.95 1.56
N GLN A 21 21.63 -0.18 1.58
CA GLN A 21 21.29 -0.93 0.37
C GLN A 21 20.12 -0.33 -0.43
N LEU A 22 19.46 0.69 0.12
CA LEU A 22 18.40 1.43 -0.56
C LEU A 22 18.98 2.76 -1.06
N GLY A 23 19.65 2.74 -2.21
CA GLY A 23 20.41 3.88 -2.79
C GLY A 23 19.64 5.21 -2.91
N GLY A 24 18.31 5.20 -2.98
CA GLY A 24 17.48 6.41 -2.99
C GLY A 24 17.41 7.19 -1.67
N LEU A 25 18.06 6.72 -0.58
CA LEU A 25 18.05 7.41 0.71
C LEU A 25 19.09 8.54 0.83
N GLN A 26 20.03 8.66 -0.09
CA GLN A 26 21.05 9.73 -0.01
C GLN A 26 20.44 11.12 -0.29
N ASP A 27 19.47 11.21 -1.19
CA ASP A 27 18.79 12.49 -1.49
C ASP A 27 17.83 12.87 -0.36
N ILE A 28 17.19 11.89 0.27
CA ILE A 28 16.41 12.11 1.50
C ILE A 28 17.32 12.56 2.66
N ALA A 29 18.55 12.08 2.72
CA ALA A 29 19.52 12.49 3.75
C ALA A 29 19.93 13.97 3.63
N ASN A 30 19.82 14.56 2.45
CA ASN A 30 20.08 16.00 2.22
C ASN A 30 18.82 16.86 2.39
N ALA A 31 17.64 16.26 2.45
CA ALA A 31 16.41 16.98 2.66
C ALA A 31 16.30 17.50 4.11
N SER A 32 15.64 18.62 4.25
CA SER A 32 15.31 19.20 5.56
C SER A 32 13.82 19.06 5.82
N LEU A 33 13.48 18.60 7.00
CA LEU A 33 12.10 18.49 7.47
C LEU A 33 11.82 19.62 8.47
N ALA A 34 10.83 20.45 8.16
CA ALA A 34 10.26 21.36 9.13
C ALA A 34 8.88 20.85 9.55
N ALA A 35 8.68 20.60 10.82
CA ALA A 35 7.42 20.11 11.33
C ALA A 35 6.92 20.90 12.52
N SER A 36 5.60 20.99 12.65
CA SER A 36 4.88 21.53 13.80
C SER A 36 3.94 20.48 14.36
N LEU A 37 3.77 20.48 15.66
CA LEU A 37 2.82 19.66 16.38
C LEU A 37 1.85 20.57 17.12
N THR A 38 0.56 20.34 16.92
CA THR A 38 -0.52 21.16 17.50
C THR A 38 -1.51 20.22 18.21
N ALA A 39 -1.83 20.54 19.46
CA ALA A 39 -2.94 19.91 20.16
C ALA A 39 -4.25 20.61 19.76
N GLU A 40 -5.23 19.87 19.33
CA GLU A 40 -6.57 20.31 18.97
C GLU A 40 -7.59 19.79 19.98
N ALA A 41 -8.85 20.20 19.86
CA ALA A 41 -9.88 19.79 20.82
C ALA A 41 -10.19 18.28 20.76
N ASP A 42 -9.95 17.66 19.61
CA ASP A 42 -10.28 16.27 19.27
C ASP A 42 -9.08 15.47 18.80
N GLY A 43 -7.83 15.97 19.04
CA GLY A 43 -6.65 15.21 18.64
C GLY A 43 -5.34 15.98 18.64
N ILE A 44 -4.38 15.36 17.98
CA ILE A 44 -3.03 15.90 17.79
C ILE A 44 -2.74 15.93 16.29
N ARG A 45 -2.37 17.11 15.80
CA ARG A 45 -2.02 17.33 14.41
C ARG A 45 -0.54 17.60 14.22
N THR A 46 0.06 16.89 13.29
CA THR A 46 1.42 17.16 12.82
C THR A 46 1.35 17.69 11.40
N ARG A 47 1.97 18.82 11.14
CA ARG A 47 2.14 19.39 9.80
C ARG A 47 3.60 19.57 9.52
N GLY A 48 4.04 19.21 8.33
CA GLY A 48 5.43 19.37 7.94
C GLY A 48 5.60 19.68 6.46
N VAL A 49 6.78 20.20 6.16
CA VAL A 49 7.26 20.48 4.81
C VAL A 49 8.60 19.80 4.62
N VAL A 50 8.83 19.29 3.44
CA VAL A 50 10.11 18.73 3.04
C VAL A 50 10.78 19.71 2.09
N VAL A 51 12.03 20.05 2.35
CA VAL A 51 12.80 21.00 1.53
C VAL A 51 14.06 20.30 1.02
N GLY A 52 14.31 20.39 -0.27
CA GLY A 52 15.46 19.76 -0.92
C GLY A 52 15.27 18.28 -1.23
N ALA A 53 14.03 17.85 -1.42
CA ALA A 53 13.68 16.52 -1.90
C ALA A 53 12.97 16.66 -3.26
N ASP A 54 13.74 16.95 -4.29
CA ASP A 54 13.25 17.25 -5.64
C ASP A 54 12.38 16.12 -6.21
N GLN A 55 12.66 14.88 -5.82
CA GLN A 55 11.87 13.71 -6.24
C GLN A 55 10.42 13.71 -5.70
N LEU A 56 10.15 14.39 -4.57
CA LEU A 56 8.80 14.51 -4.02
C LEU A 56 7.99 15.63 -4.68
N GLU A 57 8.66 16.53 -5.42
CA GLU A 57 8.01 17.64 -6.11
C GLU A 57 7.19 17.15 -7.30
N ASP A 58 7.65 16.08 -7.97
CA ASP A 58 7.04 15.49 -9.16
C ASP A 58 6.03 14.37 -8.85
N ALA A 59 5.75 14.09 -7.58
CA ALA A 59 4.80 13.05 -7.22
C ALA A 59 3.39 13.35 -7.77
N ALA A 60 2.83 12.43 -8.53
CA ALA A 60 1.53 12.61 -9.17
C ALA A 60 0.41 12.77 -8.15
N ALA A 61 -0.31 13.88 -8.25
CA ALA A 61 -1.49 14.11 -7.43
C ALA A 61 -2.69 13.34 -7.98
N PHE A 62 -3.52 12.81 -7.09
CA PHE A 62 -4.75 12.12 -7.44
C PHE A 62 -5.88 12.45 -6.46
N THR A 63 -7.12 12.24 -6.91
CA THR A 63 -8.30 12.30 -6.04
C THR A 63 -8.57 10.90 -5.50
N PRO A 64 -8.59 10.69 -4.17
CA PRO A 64 -8.81 9.35 -3.58
C PRO A 64 -10.24 8.86 -3.83
N THR A 65 -10.45 8.07 -4.88
CA THR A 65 -11.77 7.52 -5.23
C THR A 65 -11.94 6.05 -4.83
N LEU A 66 -10.83 5.34 -4.60
CA LEU A 66 -10.89 3.91 -4.23
C LEU A 66 -11.42 3.67 -2.81
N ALA A 67 -11.53 4.71 -1.97
CA ALA A 67 -12.25 4.62 -0.70
C ALA A 67 -13.76 4.31 -0.88
N ASP A 68 -14.33 4.54 -2.08
CA ASP A 68 -15.69 4.13 -2.44
C ASP A 68 -15.82 2.60 -2.61
N HIS A 69 -14.71 1.93 -2.81
CA HIS A 69 -14.64 0.47 -2.94
C HIS A 69 -14.21 -0.23 -1.64
N ALA A 70 -13.59 0.49 -0.70
CA ALA A 70 -13.24 -0.10 0.60
C ALA A 70 -14.52 -0.27 1.46
N PRO A 71 -14.71 -1.40 2.15
CA PRO A 71 -15.82 -1.59 3.09
C PRO A 71 -15.75 -0.59 4.26
N ALA A 72 -16.90 -0.20 4.81
CA ALA A 72 -16.99 0.77 5.91
C ALA A 72 -16.37 0.29 7.22
N ASP A 73 -16.20 -1.02 7.38
CA ASP A 73 -15.54 -1.69 8.50
C ASP A 73 -14.05 -1.95 8.26
N SER A 74 -13.47 -1.35 7.22
CA SER A 74 -12.03 -1.42 6.99
C SER A 74 -11.25 -0.90 8.19
N VAL A 75 -10.18 -1.59 8.53
CA VAL A 75 -9.24 -1.24 9.62
C VAL A 75 -8.18 -0.27 9.15
N ALA A 76 -7.78 -0.41 7.87
CA ALA A 76 -6.82 0.50 7.25
C ALA A 76 -7.13 0.70 5.76
N TYR A 77 -6.80 1.89 5.29
CA TYR A 77 -6.84 2.29 3.89
C TYR A 77 -5.58 3.10 3.57
N ILE A 78 -4.86 2.70 2.53
CA ILE A 78 -3.69 3.43 2.04
C ILE A 78 -3.89 3.64 0.55
N GLY A 79 -4.03 4.90 0.14
CA GLY A 79 -4.20 5.30 -1.27
C GLY A 79 -2.95 5.98 -1.80
N PHE A 80 -2.58 5.66 -3.03
CA PHE A 80 -1.46 6.25 -3.76
C PHE A 80 -1.71 6.14 -5.26
N ALA A 81 -0.93 6.86 -6.06
CA ALA A 81 -1.05 6.81 -7.51
C ALA A 81 0.31 6.69 -8.19
N ASP A 82 0.27 6.34 -9.47
CA ASP A 82 1.39 6.42 -10.40
C ASP A 82 2.65 5.65 -9.93
N LEU A 83 2.43 4.45 -9.40
CA LEU A 83 3.51 3.59 -8.90
C LEU A 83 4.56 3.31 -9.99
N GLN A 84 4.15 3.27 -11.27
CA GLN A 84 5.05 3.06 -12.39
C GLN A 84 6.10 4.15 -12.49
N ASN A 85 5.69 5.42 -12.48
CA ASN A 85 6.61 6.54 -12.61
C ASN A 85 7.48 6.67 -11.35
N ASN A 86 6.93 6.37 -10.18
CA ASN A 86 7.70 6.34 -8.95
C ASN A 86 8.82 5.28 -8.99
N ILE A 87 8.53 4.08 -9.49
CA ILE A 87 9.55 3.03 -9.66
C ILE A 87 10.54 3.41 -10.78
N ALA A 88 10.06 3.97 -11.89
CA ALA A 88 10.91 4.38 -13.00
C ALA A 88 11.88 5.49 -12.59
N SER A 89 11.41 6.49 -11.82
CA SER A 89 12.28 7.56 -11.32
C SER A 89 13.38 7.01 -10.40
N VAL A 90 13.04 6.12 -9.47
CA VAL A 90 14.03 5.48 -8.59
C VAL A 90 15.08 4.69 -9.41
N VAL A 91 14.65 3.97 -10.43
CA VAL A 91 15.59 3.24 -11.31
C VAL A 91 16.46 4.19 -12.14
N ASP A 92 15.91 5.30 -12.62
CA ASP A 92 16.66 6.30 -13.39
C ASP A 92 17.65 7.06 -12.50
N ASP A 93 17.30 7.33 -11.25
CA ASP A 93 18.19 7.93 -10.27
C ASP A 93 19.35 6.99 -9.91
N LEU A 94 19.08 5.72 -9.70
CA LEU A 94 20.11 4.70 -9.52
C LEU A 94 21.05 4.64 -10.73
N ARG A 95 20.51 4.74 -11.97
CA ARG A 95 21.34 4.80 -13.19
C ARG A 95 22.18 6.06 -13.28
N SER A 96 21.66 7.17 -12.81
CA SER A 96 22.34 8.47 -12.88
C SER A 96 23.39 8.67 -11.79
N SER A 97 23.29 7.94 -10.68
CA SER A 97 24.24 8.03 -9.56
C SER A 97 25.67 7.62 -9.94
N GLY A 98 25.84 6.73 -10.91
CA GLY A 98 27.15 6.22 -11.35
C GLY A 98 27.90 5.44 -10.27
N ASP A 99 27.21 4.94 -9.27
CA ASP A 99 27.75 4.18 -8.16
C ASP A 99 27.82 2.69 -8.53
N GLU A 100 28.93 2.00 -8.22
CA GLU A 100 29.08 0.56 -8.53
C GLU A 100 27.97 -0.27 -7.89
N GLU A 101 27.52 0.10 -6.67
CA GLU A 101 26.43 -0.59 -5.96
C GLU A 101 25.07 -0.38 -6.66
N ALA A 102 24.85 0.79 -7.27
CA ALA A 102 23.67 1.11 -8.05
C ALA A 102 23.65 0.33 -9.38
N GLU A 103 24.79 0.20 -10.04
CA GLU A 103 24.93 -0.64 -11.27
C GLU A 103 24.61 -2.11 -10.98
N ASP A 104 25.06 -2.63 -9.83
CA ASP A 104 24.74 -3.99 -9.41
C ASP A 104 23.24 -4.17 -9.10
N ALA A 105 22.61 -3.18 -8.43
CA ALA A 105 21.18 -3.20 -8.17
C ALA A 105 20.35 -3.17 -9.46
N ILE A 106 20.71 -2.33 -10.42
CA ILE A 106 20.08 -2.26 -11.75
C ILE A 106 20.24 -3.58 -12.51
N SER A 107 21.44 -4.15 -12.51
CA SER A 107 21.70 -5.47 -13.10
C SER A 107 20.79 -6.56 -12.51
N GLN A 108 20.55 -6.54 -11.21
CA GLN A 108 19.63 -7.45 -10.54
C GLN A 108 18.17 -7.21 -10.95
N VAL A 109 17.74 -5.95 -11.06
CA VAL A 109 16.39 -5.59 -11.53
C VAL A 109 16.18 -6.05 -12.98
N ASP A 110 17.15 -5.80 -13.87
CA ASP A 110 17.11 -6.24 -15.27
C ASP A 110 17.10 -7.77 -15.39
N GLN A 111 17.86 -8.45 -14.54
CA GLN A 111 17.91 -9.92 -14.51
C GLN A 111 16.59 -10.50 -13.97
N LEU A 112 16.02 -9.92 -12.91
CA LEU A 112 14.69 -10.30 -12.40
C LEU A 112 13.62 -10.06 -13.46
N SER A 113 13.65 -8.92 -14.14
CA SER A 113 12.73 -8.58 -15.22
C SER A 113 12.77 -9.60 -16.35
N ALA A 114 13.99 -9.96 -16.82
CA ALA A 114 14.18 -10.98 -17.84
C ALA A 114 13.73 -12.38 -17.37
N GLN A 115 13.91 -12.70 -16.09
CA GLN A 115 13.41 -13.95 -15.52
C GLN A 115 11.88 -13.95 -15.45
N LEU A 116 11.26 -12.87 -14.99
CA LEU A 116 9.79 -12.71 -14.97
C LEU A 116 9.22 -12.89 -16.38
N GLU A 117 9.77 -12.19 -17.36
CA GLU A 117 9.33 -12.32 -18.76
C GLU A 117 9.50 -13.75 -19.29
N SER A 118 10.63 -14.41 -19.00
CA SER A 118 10.89 -15.77 -19.48
C SER A 118 10.04 -16.84 -18.81
N VAL A 119 9.69 -16.65 -17.52
CA VAL A 119 8.96 -17.65 -16.72
C VAL A 119 7.46 -17.39 -16.73
N LEU A 120 7.05 -16.12 -16.63
CA LEU A 120 5.64 -15.72 -16.55
C LEU A 120 5.06 -15.30 -17.91
N GLY A 121 5.89 -15.02 -18.90
CA GLY A 121 5.45 -14.53 -20.22
C GLY A 121 4.89 -13.11 -20.19
N ILE A 122 5.26 -12.32 -19.18
CA ILE A 122 4.76 -10.97 -18.94
C ILE A 122 5.94 -10.02 -18.95
N SER A 123 5.83 -8.95 -19.73
CA SER A 123 6.83 -7.89 -19.72
C SER A 123 6.64 -6.95 -18.50
N VAL A 124 7.70 -6.26 -18.13
CA VAL A 124 7.63 -5.21 -17.10
C VAL A 124 6.63 -4.11 -17.52
N SER A 125 6.51 -3.83 -18.82
CA SER A 125 5.52 -2.87 -19.33
C SER A 125 4.08 -3.34 -19.16
N ASP A 126 3.80 -4.64 -19.20
CA ASP A 126 2.45 -5.17 -18.90
C ASP A 126 2.10 -5.01 -17.42
N LEU A 127 3.08 -5.23 -16.53
CA LEU A 127 2.90 -4.95 -15.10
C LEU A 127 2.76 -3.45 -14.83
N ALA A 128 3.55 -2.65 -15.51
CA ALA A 128 3.49 -1.20 -15.43
C ALA A 128 2.11 -0.66 -15.81
N ALA A 129 1.45 -1.25 -16.82
CA ALA A 129 0.09 -0.87 -17.22
C ALA A 129 -0.96 -1.12 -16.12
N LEU A 130 -0.69 -2.04 -15.16
CA LEU A 130 -1.54 -2.23 -13.98
C LEU A 130 -1.33 -1.14 -12.92
N THR A 131 -0.23 -0.39 -12.99
CA THR A 131 0.22 0.54 -11.93
C THR A 131 0.18 2.00 -12.36
N ASN A 132 -0.58 2.33 -13.40
CA ASN A 132 -0.62 3.65 -14.03
C ASN A 132 -1.77 4.55 -13.52
N GLY A 133 -2.52 4.11 -12.51
CA GLY A 133 -3.69 4.82 -12.00
C GLY A 133 -3.65 5.03 -10.49
N GLU A 134 -4.82 5.25 -9.92
CA GLU A 134 -5.01 5.23 -8.48
C GLU A 134 -4.94 3.79 -7.96
N HIS A 135 -4.26 3.60 -6.86
CA HIS A 135 -4.13 2.31 -6.16
C HIS A 135 -4.52 2.47 -4.71
N ALA A 136 -5.01 1.39 -4.12
CA ALA A 136 -5.24 1.36 -2.68
C ALA A 136 -4.95 -0.02 -2.09
N VAL A 137 -4.40 -0.02 -0.89
CA VAL A 137 -4.37 -1.19 -0.02
C VAL A 137 -5.46 -1.02 1.02
N VAL A 138 -6.32 -2.02 1.11
CA VAL A 138 -7.41 -2.09 2.09
C VAL A 138 -7.15 -3.26 3.01
N VAL A 139 -7.23 -3.01 4.32
CA VAL A 139 -7.23 -4.06 5.33
C VAL A 139 -8.60 -4.04 6.00
N ALA A 140 -9.30 -5.16 5.98
CA ALA A 140 -10.63 -5.27 6.55
C ALA A 140 -10.81 -6.62 7.27
N PRO A 141 -11.76 -6.72 8.22
CA PRO A 141 -12.09 -8.00 8.82
C PRO A 141 -12.49 -9.02 7.75
N ASP A 142 -11.99 -10.24 7.90
CA ASP A 142 -12.50 -11.35 7.08
C ASP A 142 -13.82 -11.82 7.67
N SER A 143 -14.92 -11.65 6.92
CA SER A 143 -16.25 -11.99 7.40
C SER A 143 -16.46 -13.49 7.61
N SER A 144 -15.59 -14.34 7.06
CA SER A 144 -15.56 -15.78 7.35
C SER A 144 -15.00 -16.08 8.74
N ASN A 145 -14.13 -15.18 9.27
CA ASN A 145 -13.56 -15.28 10.61
C ASN A 145 -13.31 -13.86 11.17
N SER A 146 -14.19 -13.39 12.03
CA SER A 146 -14.14 -12.04 12.61
C SER A 146 -12.89 -11.73 13.45
N ALA A 147 -12.06 -12.73 13.77
CA ALA A 147 -10.76 -12.54 14.43
C ALA A 147 -9.61 -12.41 13.43
N GLN A 148 -9.85 -12.65 12.14
CA GLN A 148 -8.86 -12.50 11.10
C GLN A 148 -9.11 -11.23 10.30
N VAL A 149 -8.02 -10.64 9.82
CA VAL A 149 -8.04 -9.56 8.84
C VAL A 149 -7.51 -10.06 7.52
N GLY A 150 -8.14 -9.63 6.44
CA GLY A 150 -7.64 -9.81 5.09
C GLY A 150 -7.09 -8.50 4.54
N ALA A 151 -6.30 -8.60 3.49
CA ALA A 151 -5.80 -7.46 2.73
C ALA A 151 -6.24 -7.57 1.27
N ALA A 152 -6.57 -6.44 0.67
CA ALA A 152 -6.85 -6.33 -0.75
C ALA A 152 -6.08 -5.16 -1.36
N LEU A 153 -5.49 -5.40 -2.53
CA LEU A 153 -4.90 -4.38 -3.39
C LEU A 153 -5.92 -4.06 -4.50
N LEU A 154 -6.31 -2.81 -4.58
CA LEU A 154 -7.17 -2.25 -5.59
C LEU A 154 -6.32 -1.46 -6.57
N LEU A 155 -6.54 -1.68 -7.85
CA LEU A 155 -5.80 -1.04 -8.93
C LEU A 155 -6.83 -0.44 -9.90
N ARG A 156 -6.83 0.88 -10.03
CA ARG A 156 -7.56 1.54 -11.10
C ARG A 156 -6.76 1.38 -12.38
N VAL A 157 -7.33 0.73 -13.39
CA VAL A 157 -6.67 0.43 -14.65
C VAL A 157 -7.38 1.12 -15.80
N GLU A 158 -6.63 1.54 -16.82
CA GLU A 158 -7.20 2.19 -18.01
C GLU A 158 -7.93 1.18 -18.90
N ASP A 159 -7.41 -0.04 -19.01
CA ASP A 159 -7.98 -1.13 -19.81
C ASP A 159 -8.11 -2.40 -18.98
N GLY A 160 -9.34 -2.66 -18.52
CA GLY A 160 -9.65 -3.87 -17.75
C GLY A 160 -9.44 -5.17 -18.52
N ALA A 161 -9.58 -5.18 -19.84
CA ALA A 161 -9.31 -6.38 -20.65
C ALA A 161 -7.81 -6.68 -20.69
N GLN A 162 -6.97 -5.66 -20.82
CA GLN A 162 -5.51 -5.81 -20.73
C GLN A 162 -5.10 -6.25 -19.30
N ALA A 163 -5.67 -5.63 -18.28
CA ALA A 163 -5.43 -6.02 -16.89
C ALA A 163 -5.78 -7.49 -16.63
N GLN A 164 -6.93 -7.95 -17.13
CA GLN A 164 -7.33 -9.36 -17.03
C GLN A 164 -6.32 -10.27 -17.74
N MET A 165 -5.87 -9.91 -18.96
CA MET A 165 -4.87 -10.72 -19.68
C MET A 165 -3.54 -10.81 -18.90
N THR A 166 -3.07 -9.70 -18.34
CA THR A 166 -1.84 -9.66 -17.53
C THR A 166 -1.97 -10.54 -16.27
N LEU A 167 -3.07 -10.42 -15.54
CA LEU A 167 -3.32 -11.26 -14.35
C LEU A 167 -3.48 -12.75 -14.71
N ASP A 168 -4.12 -13.06 -15.84
CA ASP A 168 -4.24 -14.45 -16.31
C ASP A 168 -2.87 -15.03 -16.75
N ALA A 169 -2.00 -14.22 -17.31
CA ALA A 169 -0.65 -14.63 -17.64
C ALA A 169 0.20 -14.86 -16.36
N LEU A 170 0.10 -13.98 -15.36
CA LEU A 170 0.68 -14.20 -14.03
C LEU A 170 0.20 -15.53 -13.42
N ARG A 171 -1.10 -15.78 -13.45
CA ARG A 171 -1.70 -17.04 -12.98
C ARG A 171 -1.12 -18.25 -13.69
N ALA A 172 -1.00 -18.19 -15.02
CA ALA A 172 -0.49 -19.30 -15.81
C ALA A 172 1.01 -19.56 -15.57
N GLY A 173 1.80 -18.53 -15.33
CA GLY A 173 3.25 -18.64 -15.12
C GLY A 173 3.66 -18.98 -13.68
N LEU A 174 2.83 -18.64 -12.68
CA LEU A 174 3.16 -18.81 -11.26
C LEU A 174 3.55 -20.26 -10.89
N PRO A 175 2.88 -21.34 -11.36
CA PRO A 175 3.28 -22.70 -11.07
C PRO A 175 4.72 -23.02 -11.54
N ALA A 176 5.09 -22.55 -12.72
CA ALA A 176 6.46 -22.75 -13.24
C ALA A 176 7.48 -21.99 -12.38
N ALA A 177 7.17 -20.75 -11.98
CA ALA A 177 8.02 -19.95 -11.11
C ALA A 177 8.24 -20.63 -9.75
N LEU A 178 7.18 -21.09 -9.10
CA LEU A 178 7.26 -21.82 -7.83
C LEU A 178 8.03 -23.14 -7.96
N GLY A 179 7.87 -23.86 -9.08
CA GLY A 179 8.64 -25.07 -9.40
C GLY A 179 10.14 -24.81 -9.49
N THR A 180 10.56 -23.68 -10.06
CA THR A 180 12.00 -23.30 -10.13
C THR A 180 12.58 -22.97 -8.74
N LEU A 181 11.74 -22.53 -7.80
CA LEU A 181 12.09 -22.30 -6.39
C LEU A 181 12.07 -23.58 -5.55
N GLY A 182 11.86 -24.74 -6.18
CA GLY A 182 11.89 -26.04 -5.50
C GLY A 182 10.56 -26.42 -4.81
N GLN A 183 9.49 -25.68 -5.04
CA GLN A 183 8.17 -26.04 -4.55
C GLN A 183 7.64 -27.23 -5.35
N THR A 184 7.36 -28.35 -4.66
CA THR A 184 6.88 -29.58 -5.30
C THR A 184 5.37 -29.79 -5.19
N ASN A 185 4.73 -29.11 -4.26
CA ASN A 185 3.28 -29.14 -4.07
C ASN A 185 2.70 -27.76 -4.38
N ILE A 186 2.42 -27.53 -5.67
CA ILE A 186 1.90 -26.25 -6.15
C ILE A 186 0.38 -26.35 -6.15
N PRO A 187 -0.35 -25.51 -5.41
CA PRO A 187 -1.81 -25.51 -5.41
C PRO A 187 -2.37 -25.18 -6.81
N GLU A 188 -3.54 -25.72 -7.10
CA GLU A 188 -4.25 -25.43 -8.36
C GLU A 188 -5.16 -24.23 -8.20
N TRP A 189 -5.17 -23.36 -9.21
CA TRP A 189 -6.11 -22.27 -9.29
C TRP A 189 -7.53 -22.77 -9.50
N GLN A 190 -8.47 -22.24 -8.72
CA GLN A 190 -9.90 -22.52 -8.83
C GLN A 190 -10.64 -21.29 -9.31
N GLN A 191 -11.62 -21.48 -10.20
CA GLN A 191 -12.48 -20.39 -10.61
C GLN A 191 -13.52 -20.11 -9.52
N VAL A 192 -13.66 -18.84 -9.14
CA VAL A 192 -14.61 -18.38 -8.13
C VAL A 192 -15.54 -17.33 -8.70
N GLN A 193 -16.76 -17.27 -8.16
CA GLN A 193 -17.70 -16.20 -8.48
C GLN A 193 -17.47 -15.05 -7.51
N LEU A 194 -17.20 -13.88 -8.07
CA LEU A 194 -17.09 -12.61 -7.37
C LEU A 194 -18.44 -11.85 -7.40
N ALA A 195 -18.46 -10.61 -6.95
CA ALA A 195 -19.65 -9.77 -7.02
C ALA A 195 -20.01 -9.42 -8.50
N ASN A 196 -21.20 -8.91 -8.73
CA ASN A 196 -21.69 -8.44 -10.04
C ASN A 196 -21.63 -9.48 -11.17
N GLY A 197 -21.51 -10.79 -10.84
CA GLY A 197 -21.39 -11.85 -11.83
C GLY A 197 -19.99 -11.96 -12.47
N VAL A 198 -19.02 -11.28 -11.95
CA VAL A 198 -17.61 -11.37 -12.37
C VAL A 198 -17.04 -12.71 -11.95
N SER A 199 -16.28 -13.35 -12.82
CA SER A 199 -15.49 -14.54 -12.50
C SER A 199 -14.08 -14.12 -12.10
N GLY A 200 -13.61 -14.66 -10.99
CA GLY A 200 -12.23 -14.50 -10.54
C GLY A 200 -11.53 -15.86 -10.41
N TRP A 201 -10.30 -15.81 -9.92
CA TRP A 201 -9.49 -16.97 -9.65
C TRP A 201 -8.97 -16.94 -8.23
N GLU A 202 -8.92 -18.10 -7.60
CA GLU A 202 -8.44 -18.31 -6.24
C GLU A 202 -7.35 -19.38 -6.22
N LEU A 203 -6.26 -19.09 -5.53
CA LEU A 203 -5.19 -20.01 -5.20
C LEU A 203 -5.16 -20.17 -3.68
N ALA A 204 -5.55 -21.30 -3.16
CA ALA A 204 -5.39 -21.59 -1.73
C ALA A 204 -3.89 -21.83 -1.44
N VAL A 205 -3.30 -20.96 -0.63
CA VAL A 205 -1.89 -21.05 -0.23
C VAL A 205 -1.75 -21.98 0.96
N ASP A 206 -2.63 -21.80 1.95
CA ASP A 206 -2.79 -22.68 3.11
C ASP A 206 -4.26 -22.69 3.57
N ASP A 207 -4.53 -23.19 4.78
CA ASP A 207 -5.90 -23.33 5.30
C ASP A 207 -6.56 -21.95 5.60
N ASP A 208 -5.76 -20.90 5.82
CA ASP A 208 -6.23 -19.59 6.25
C ASP A 208 -5.93 -18.47 5.22
N LEU A 209 -5.13 -18.74 4.20
CA LEU A 209 -4.68 -17.75 3.23
C LEU A 209 -4.91 -18.22 1.80
N SER A 210 -5.63 -17.42 1.04
CA SER A 210 -5.76 -17.54 -0.42
C SER A 210 -5.19 -16.32 -1.12
N ILE A 211 -4.85 -16.46 -2.39
CA ILE A 211 -4.65 -15.34 -3.30
C ILE A 211 -5.82 -15.36 -4.27
N VAL A 212 -6.61 -14.30 -4.25
CA VAL A 212 -7.79 -14.17 -5.12
C VAL A 212 -7.64 -12.94 -5.98
N TYR A 213 -7.95 -13.04 -7.27
CA TYR A 213 -8.00 -11.87 -8.13
C TYR A 213 -9.21 -11.86 -9.05
N GLY A 214 -9.58 -10.68 -9.49
CA GLY A 214 -10.60 -10.45 -10.51
C GLY A 214 -10.53 -9.03 -11.06
N VAL A 215 -11.18 -8.81 -12.21
CA VAL A 215 -11.28 -7.49 -12.85
C VAL A 215 -12.76 -7.19 -13.09
N ASP A 216 -13.22 -6.03 -12.64
CA ASP A 216 -14.57 -5.51 -12.84
C ASP A 216 -14.50 -4.12 -13.48
N GLY A 217 -14.72 -4.05 -14.79
CA GLY A 217 -14.58 -2.81 -15.54
C GLY A 217 -13.14 -2.28 -15.51
N ASP A 218 -12.95 -1.14 -14.89
CA ASP A 218 -11.66 -0.44 -14.71
C ASP A 218 -11.00 -0.72 -13.35
N LEU A 219 -11.54 -1.67 -12.58
CA LEU A 219 -11.02 -2.04 -11.27
C LEU A 219 -10.44 -3.46 -11.29
N ALA A 220 -9.14 -3.60 -11.14
CA ALA A 220 -8.50 -4.86 -10.86
C ALA A 220 -8.30 -5.00 -9.34
N ILE A 221 -8.56 -6.19 -8.80
CA ILE A 221 -8.51 -6.46 -7.37
C ILE A 221 -7.70 -7.73 -7.13
N VAL A 222 -6.78 -7.67 -6.18
CA VAL A 222 -6.07 -8.85 -5.67
C VAL A 222 -6.25 -8.87 -4.15
N GLY A 223 -6.72 -9.96 -3.60
CA GLY A 223 -6.99 -10.05 -2.16
C GLY A 223 -6.65 -11.40 -1.56
N THR A 224 -6.70 -11.46 -0.23
CA THR A 224 -6.34 -12.65 0.57
C THR A 224 -7.50 -13.63 0.76
N SER A 225 -8.71 -13.28 0.36
CA SER A 225 -9.87 -14.18 0.35
C SER A 225 -10.89 -13.75 -0.70
N ALA A 226 -11.67 -14.70 -1.20
CA ALA A 226 -12.75 -14.42 -2.16
C ALA A 226 -13.86 -13.55 -1.55
N GLU A 227 -14.05 -13.62 -0.25
CA GLU A 227 -15.05 -12.85 0.47
C GLU A 227 -14.66 -11.39 0.57
N LEU A 228 -13.41 -11.10 0.94
CA LEU A 228 -12.86 -9.76 0.95
C LEU A 228 -12.91 -9.13 -0.45
N VAL A 229 -12.50 -9.86 -1.49
CA VAL A 229 -12.53 -9.36 -2.87
C VAL A 229 -13.97 -9.01 -3.29
N ARG A 230 -14.98 -9.82 -2.93
CA ARG A 230 -16.40 -9.49 -3.17
C ARG A 230 -16.82 -8.24 -2.39
N GLY A 231 -16.41 -8.13 -1.13
CA GLY A 231 -16.72 -6.99 -0.27
C GLY A 231 -16.15 -5.68 -0.82
N VAL A 232 -14.93 -5.72 -1.32
CA VAL A 232 -14.25 -4.57 -1.94
C VAL A 232 -14.85 -4.23 -3.32
N GLN A 233 -15.21 -5.24 -4.11
CA GLN A 233 -15.81 -5.03 -5.43
C GLN A 233 -17.18 -4.34 -5.34
N ALA A 234 -17.98 -4.71 -4.34
CA ALA A 234 -19.34 -4.20 -4.15
C ALA A 234 -19.64 -4.02 -2.64
N PRO A 235 -19.04 -3.01 -1.99
CA PRO A 235 -19.24 -2.81 -0.56
C PRO A 235 -20.71 -2.45 -0.28
N ALA A 236 -21.30 -3.10 0.72
CA ALA A 236 -22.66 -2.79 1.17
C ALA A 236 -22.76 -1.35 1.74
N SER A 237 -21.67 -0.88 2.32
CA SER A 237 -21.45 0.48 2.76
C SER A 237 -19.99 0.83 2.51
N PRO A 238 -19.69 1.82 1.68
CA PRO A 238 -18.31 2.18 1.40
C PRO A 238 -17.65 2.97 2.55
N LEU A 239 -16.34 2.85 2.66
CA LEU A 239 -15.52 3.54 3.64
C LEU A 239 -15.66 5.06 3.53
N SER A 240 -15.73 5.58 2.31
CA SER A 240 -15.95 7.01 2.04
C SER A 240 -17.24 7.60 2.66
N GLN A 241 -18.18 6.74 3.08
CA GLN A 241 -19.40 7.12 3.79
C GLN A 241 -19.36 6.80 5.28
N SER A 242 -18.31 6.15 5.76
CA SER A 242 -18.12 5.87 7.18
C SER A 242 -17.85 7.16 7.95
N GLN A 243 -18.59 7.40 9.05
CA GLN A 243 -18.41 8.60 9.85
C GLN A 243 -16.99 8.70 10.42
N ARG A 244 -16.38 7.59 10.84
CA ARG A 244 -15.00 7.55 11.35
C ARG A 244 -13.98 7.99 10.31
N TYR A 245 -14.14 7.51 9.07
CA TYR A 245 -13.29 7.92 7.96
C TYR A 245 -13.49 9.40 7.63
N LEU A 246 -14.73 9.86 7.49
CA LEU A 246 -15.07 11.25 7.20
C LEU A 246 -14.52 12.21 8.27
N ASP A 247 -14.64 11.84 9.54
CA ASP A 247 -14.13 12.64 10.65
C ASP A 247 -12.59 12.71 10.62
N GLY A 248 -11.93 11.55 10.38
CA GLY A 248 -10.48 11.47 10.32
C GLY A 248 -9.87 12.15 9.08
N THR A 249 -10.63 12.25 7.98
CA THR A 249 -10.15 12.78 6.69
C THR A 249 -10.78 14.12 6.31
N SER A 250 -11.47 14.77 7.23
CA SER A 250 -12.25 16.01 6.98
C SER A 250 -11.41 17.18 6.44
N GLU A 251 -10.12 17.22 6.74
CA GLU A 251 -9.18 18.24 6.27
C GLU A 251 -8.26 17.78 5.13
N VAL A 252 -8.43 16.54 4.65
CA VAL A 252 -7.65 16.04 3.51
C VAL A 252 -8.04 16.84 2.26
N PRO A 253 -7.08 17.41 1.52
CA PRO A 253 -7.35 18.07 0.25
C PRO A 253 -8.02 17.14 -0.76
N SER A 254 -8.70 17.71 -1.74
CA SER A 254 -9.31 16.94 -2.82
C SER A 254 -8.29 16.20 -3.70
N GLU A 255 -7.06 16.72 -3.76
CA GLU A 255 -5.94 16.12 -4.48
C GLU A 255 -4.79 15.91 -3.50
N VAL A 256 -4.25 14.71 -3.48
CA VAL A 256 -3.13 14.28 -2.63
C VAL A 256 -2.14 13.45 -3.44
N THR A 257 -0.92 13.33 -3.00
CA THR A 257 0.07 12.39 -3.58
C THR A 257 0.10 11.05 -2.83
N GLY A 258 -0.49 11.02 -1.65
CA GLY A 258 -0.68 9.82 -0.85
C GLY A 258 -1.65 10.10 0.30
N ILE A 259 -2.40 9.09 0.69
CA ILE A 259 -3.30 9.11 1.84
C ILE A 259 -3.23 7.79 2.59
N ALA A 260 -3.21 7.86 3.90
CA ALA A 260 -3.35 6.71 4.78
C ALA A 260 -4.38 7.00 5.86
N TRP A 261 -5.19 6.01 6.19
CA TRP A 261 -6.14 6.07 7.29
C TRP A 261 -6.16 4.72 8.02
N ILE A 262 -6.20 4.77 9.33
CA ILE A 262 -6.26 3.60 10.21
C ILE A 262 -7.33 3.84 11.26
N ASP A 263 -8.27 2.91 11.42
CA ASP A 263 -9.17 2.82 12.58
C ASP A 263 -8.36 2.20 13.73
N VAL A 264 -7.78 3.04 14.58
CA VAL A 264 -6.94 2.60 15.69
C VAL A 264 -7.76 1.81 16.71
N ALA A 265 -9.01 2.21 16.95
CA ALA A 265 -9.88 1.53 17.89
C ALA A 265 -10.17 0.09 17.44
N GLU A 266 -10.47 -0.12 16.17
CA GLU A 266 -10.71 -1.44 15.59
C GLU A 266 -9.41 -2.26 15.52
N ALA A 267 -8.30 -1.65 15.11
CA ALA A 267 -6.99 -2.30 15.07
C ALA A 267 -6.57 -2.82 16.45
N VAL A 268 -6.81 -2.05 17.50
CA VAL A 268 -6.54 -2.45 18.89
C VAL A 268 -7.43 -3.62 19.33
N GLN A 269 -8.72 -3.61 18.96
CA GLN A 269 -9.63 -4.72 19.27
C GLN A 269 -9.18 -6.01 18.59
N LEU A 270 -8.86 -5.96 17.32
CA LEU A 270 -8.37 -7.11 16.55
C LEU A 270 -7.01 -7.61 17.06
N GLY A 271 -6.09 -6.69 17.36
CA GLY A 271 -4.80 -7.03 17.92
C GLY A 271 -4.93 -7.72 19.28
N ASN A 272 -5.84 -7.25 20.13
CA ASN A 272 -6.12 -7.88 21.42
C ASN A 272 -6.78 -9.27 21.27
N ALA A 273 -7.69 -9.42 20.32
CA ALA A 273 -8.34 -10.70 20.01
C ALA A 273 -7.34 -11.75 19.48
N ASN A 274 -6.25 -11.32 18.86
CA ASN A 274 -5.17 -12.16 18.31
C ASN A 274 -3.93 -12.22 19.20
N ASP A 275 -4.04 -11.82 20.48
CA ASP A 275 -2.94 -11.84 21.47
C ASP A 275 -1.67 -11.06 21.05
N LEU A 276 -1.77 -10.10 20.11
CA LEU A 276 -0.62 -9.33 19.61
C LEU A 276 0.04 -8.47 20.70
N PHE A 277 -0.68 -8.15 21.76
CA PHE A 277 -0.17 -7.38 22.88
C PHE A 277 0.41 -8.26 24.00
N GLU A 278 0.42 -9.60 23.85
CA GLU A 278 0.96 -10.57 24.82
C GLU A 278 0.53 -10.30 26.28
N GLY A 279 -0.66 -9.71 26.46
CA GLY A 279 -1.20 -9.31 27.76
C GLY A 279 -0.61 -8.02 28.34
N ASP A 280 0.13 -7.22 27.55
CA ASP A 280 0.60 -5.88 27.96
C ASP A 280 -0.58 -4.91 28.11
N GLN A 281 -1.15 -4.92 29.32
CA GLN A 281 -2.26 -4.05 29.67
C GLN A 281 -1.90 -2.55 29.59
N SER A 282 -0.63 -2.20 29.82
CA SER A 282 -0.18 -0.81 29.74
C SER A 282 -0.19 -0.29 28.30
N ALA A 283 0.23 -1.12 27.34
CA ALA A 283 0.12 -0.78 25.91
C ALA A 283 -1.34 -0.59 25.51
N LEU A 284 -2.23 -1.52 25.90
CA LEU A 284 -3.66 -1.42 25.61
C LEU A 284 -4.30 -0.17 26.23
N ASP A 285 -3.98 0.15 27.49
CA ASP A 285 -4.55 1.33 28.17
C ASP A 285 -4.09 2.65 27.51
N ASN A 286 -2.89 2.68 26.93
CA ASN A 286 -2.39 3.84 26.18
C ASN A 286 -3.02 3.97 24.78
N LEU A 287 -3.39 2.86 24.14
CA LEU A 287 -3.96 2.87 22.79
C LEU A 287 -5.49 3.05 22.79
N ARG A 288 -6.19 2.63 23.85
CA ARG A 288 -7.66 2.72 23.94
C ARG A 288 -8.26 4.12 23.70
N PRO A 289 -7.61 5.24 24.11
CA PRO A 289 -8.16 6.55 23.84
C PRO A 289 -8.07 6.98 22.38
N LEU A 290 -7.32 6.25 21.54
CA LEU A 290 -7.10 6.62 20.15
C LEU A 290 -8.25 6.10 19.29
N GLU A 291 -8.83 6.96 18.47
CA GLU A 291 -9.93 6.61 17.56
C GLU A 291 -9.40 6.27 16.16
N SER A 292 -8.69 7.20 15.55
CA SER A 292 -8.14 7.01 14.21
C SER A 292 -6.84 7.77 14.00
N LEU A 293 -6.04 7.30 13.06
CA LEU A 293 -4.88 8.00 12.52
C LEU A 293 -5.12 8.21 11.03
N SER A 294 -5.04 9.46 10.58
CA SER A 294 -4.98 9.81 9.16
C SER A 294 -3.68 10.53 8.85
N ALA A 295 -3.16 10.31 7.65
CA ALA A 295 -2.00 11.00 7.13
C ALA A 295 -2.17 11.21 5.62
N TRP A 296 -1.67 12.33 5.13
CA TRP A 296 -1.66 12.61 3.70
C TRP A 296 -0.46 13.45 3.32
N SER A 297 -0.14 13.39 2.04
CA SER A 297 0.91 14.21 1.44
C SER A 297 0.36 14.94 0.22
N ALA A 298 0.92 16.09 -0.06
CA ALA A 298 0.67 16.86 -1.26
C ALA A 298 2.01 17.27 -1.88
N GLY A 299 2.10 17.13 -3.19
CA GLY A 299 3.28 17.50 -3.98
C GLY A 299 3.34 19.00 -4.28
N GLY A 300 4.21 19.40 -5.21
CA GLY A 300 4.44 20.76 -5.65
C GLY A 300 5.80 21.26 -5.20
N ASP A 301 6.12 22.53 -5.51
CA ASP A 301 7.42 23.17 -5.23
C ASP A 301 7.92 23.02 -3.78
N THR A 302 7.03 22.71 -2.86
CA THR A 302 7.32 22.43 -1.47
C THR A 302 6.43 21.30 -0.99
N PRO A 303 6.88 20.04 -1.10
CA PRO A 303 6.09 18.91 -0.66
C PRO A 303 5.70 19.01 0.80
N THR A 304 4.45 18.76 1.08
CA THR A 304 3.88 18.85 2.43
C THR A 304 3.36 17.50 2.87
N PHE A 305 3.40 17.26 4.17
CA PHE A 305 2.69 16.15 4.77
C PHE A 305 1.92 16.61 6.00
N GLU A 306 0.84 15.94 6.26
CA GLU A 306 0.05 16.16 7.45
C GLU A 306 -0.37 14.80 8.03
N ALA A 307 -0.40 14.71 9.36
CA ALA A 307 -0.96 13.57 10.06
C ALA A 307 -1.84 14.05 11.21
N PHE A 308 -2.97 13.39 11.40
CA PHE A 308 -3.91 13.68 12.47
C PHE A 308 -4.24 12.42 13.26
N LEU A 309 -3.89 12.44 14.54
CA LEU A 309 -4.23 11.41 15.50
C LEU A 309 -5.46 11.87 16.29
N ARG A 310 -6.60 11.24 16.03
CA ARG A 310 -7.86 11.56 16.68
C ARG A 310 -7.93 10.90 18.06
N VAL A 311 -8.32 11.72 19.02
CA VAL A 311 -8.55 11.32 20.42
C VAL A 311 -9.90 11.91 20.81
N PRO A 312 -10.83 11.17 21.44
CA PRO A 312 -12.17 11.66 21.78
C PRO A 312 -12.15 12.79 22.80
#